data_08eb07e67b3ba6c169dc39b9103dd0d4
#
_entry.id   08eb07e67b3ba6c169dc39b9103dd0d4
#
_cell.length_a   1.000
_cell.length_b   1.000
_cell.length_c   1.000
_cell.angle_alpha   90.00
_cell.angle_beta   90.00
_cell.angle_gamma   90.00
#
_symmetry.space_group_name_H-M   'P 1'
#
loop_
_entity.id
_entity.type
_entity.pdbx_description
1 polymer ?
#
loop_
_entity_poly.entity_id
_entity_poly.type
_entity_poly.pdbx_seq_one_letter_code
_entity_poly.pdbx_strand_id
1 'polypeptide(L)'
;MSESTGVWYVMMDTHHYEVFDSGLLAMDINAHVENVCTFSKDHVQTSDKWTIVGEWTGAMTDCAKYLNGKGIGARYDGTYPGSKAIGSCDGKSVGSIETLSDDDRNNIRRFIEGQLDAYEHGTGWLYWTWKTEGAPEWDMQKQIAAGVFPNPVTSRAFPGQC
;
A
#
# COMPACT_ATOMS: atom_id res chain seq x y z
N MET A 1 -12.55 18.17 15.37
CA MET A 1 -12.73 19.58 15.80
C MET A 1 -14.19 19.78 16.05
N SER A 2 -14.56 20.30 17.22
CA SER A 2 -15.96 20.57 17.51
C SER A 2 -16.45 21.77 16.68
N GLU A 3 -17.74 21.85 16.42
CA GLU A 3 -18.39 22.98 15.75
C GLU A 3 -18.06 24.34 16.40
N SER A 4 -17.59 24.32 17.64
CA SER A 4 -17.21 25.53 18.41
C SER A 4 -15.97 26.26 17.86
N THR A 5 -15.21 25.72 16.93
CA THR A 5 -14.00 26.37 16.38
C THR A 5 -14.28 27.26 15.17
N GLY A 6 -15.49 27.27 14.63
CA GLY A 6 -15.85 28.04 13.43
C GLY A 6 -15.12 27.61 12.15
N VAL A 7 -14.47 26.47 12.15
CA VAL A 7 -13.75 25.92 10.98
C VAL A 7 -14.69 24.95 10.24
N TRP A 8 -15.06 25.33 9.01
CA TRP A 8 -15.97 24.58 8.16
C TRP A 8 -15.23 24.04 6.93
N TYR A 9 -15.74 22.98 6.31
CA TYR A 9 -15.21 22.39 5.08
C TYR A 9 -13.77 21.88 5.24
N VAL A 10 -13.44 21.29 6.38
CA VAL A 10 -12.16 20.65 6.64
C VAL A 10 -12.24 19.20 6.21
N MET A 11 -11.27 18.77 5.43
CA MET A 11 -11.02 17.38 5.12
C MET A 11 -9.69 16.95 5.73
N MET A 12 -9.66 15.77 6.33
CA MET A 12 -8.44 15.14 6.82
C MET A 12 -7.82 14.31 5.70
N ASP A 13 -6.53 14.49 5.49
CA ASP A 13 -5.73 13.67 4.60
C ASP A 13 -4.75 12.85 5.43
N THR A 14 -4.72 11.53 5.21
CA THR A 14 -3.77 10.63 5.84
C THR A 14 -3.11 9.76 4.79
N HIS A 15 -1.86 9.37 5.02
CA HIS A 15 -1.09 8.49 4.15
C HIS A 15 -0.74 7.21 4.90
N HIS A 16 -0.85 6.05 4.24
CA HIS A 16 -0.54 4.77 4.86
C HIS A 16 0.37 3.92 3.99
N TYR A 17 1.54 3.58 4.52
CA TYR A 17 2.54 2.74 3.88
C TYR A 17 3.11 1.72 4.87
N GLU A 18 3.31 0.48 4.40
CA GLU A 18 3.87 -0.60 5.21
C GLU A 18 5.25 -1.07 4.70
N VAL A 19 6.00 -0.17 4.04
CA VAL A 19 7.27 -0.50 3.38
C VAL A 19 8.48 0.26 3.92
N PHE A 20 8.30 1.16 4.89
CA PHE A 20 9.38 2.01 5.39
C PHE A 20 9.93 1.61 6.76
N ASP A 21 9.45 0.49 7.31
CA ASP A 21 9.88 -0.08 8.58
C ASP A 21 10.20 -1.57 8.43
N SER A 22 11.29 -2.04 9.04
CA SER A 22 11.73 -3.43 8.91
C SER A 22 10.79 -4.43 9.57
N GLY A 23 10.05 -4.02 10.59
CA GLY A 23 9.03 -4.85 11.25
C GLY A 23 7.82 -5.05 10.32
N LEU A 24 7.36 -3.99 9.67
CA LEU A 24 6.30 -4.04 8.68
C LEU A 24 6.70 -4.91 7.47
N LEU A 25 7.90 -4.70 6.93
CA LEU A 25 8.42 -5.50 5.80
C LEU A 25 8.56 -7.00 6.10
N ALA A 26 8.65 -7.39 7.38
CA ALA A 26 8.76 -8.78 7.80
C ALA A 26 7.39 -9.44 8.09
N MET A 27 6.29 -8.69 7.98
CA MET A 27 4.94 -9.21 8.17
C MET A 27 4.55 -10.19 7.06
N ASP A 28 3.75 -11.18 7.38
CA ASP A 28 3.03 -11.95 6.38
C ASP A 28 1.77 -11.19 5.90
N ILE A 29 1.14 -11.70 4.86
CA ILE A 29 -0.02 -11.03 4.26
C ILE A 29 -1.21 -10.91 5.22
N ASN A 30 -1.39 -11.82 6.18
CA ASN A 30 -2.48 -11.70 7.16
C ASN A 30 -2.21 -10.55 8.11
N ALA A 31 -0.97 -10.42 8.59
CA ALA A 31 -0.55 -9.34 9.47
C ALA A 31 -0.64 -7.98 8.79
N HIS A 32 -0.27 -7.87 7.51
CA HIS A 32 -0.47 -6.66 6.72
C HIS A 32 -1.94 -6.25 6.65
N VAL A 33 -2.83 -7.17 6.31
CA VAL A 33 -4.28 -6.88 6.24
C VAL A 33 -4.83 -6.47 7.60
N GLU A 34 -4.46 -7.17 8.69
CA GLU A 34 -4.89 -6.82 10.04
C GLU A 34 -4.41 -5.42 10.45
N ASN A 35 -3.17 -5.07 10.10
CA ASN A 35 -2.62 -3.75 10.37
C ASN A 35 -3.38 -2.63 9.62
N VAL A 36 -3.69 -2.85 8.36
CA VAL A 36 -4.53 -1.93 7.54
C VAL A 36 -5.91 -1.75 8.15
N CYS A 37 -6.57 -2.84 8.56
CA CYS A 37 -7.90 -2.77 9.20
C CYS A 37 -7.85 -1.98 10.52
N THR A 38 -6.79 -2.19 11.31
CA THR A 38 -6.56 -1.45 12.56
C THR A 38 -6.31 0.02 12.29
N PHE A 39 -5.44 0.34 11.32
CA PHE A 39 -5.19 1.72 10.90
C PHE A 39 -6.49 2.43 10.48
N SER A 40 -7.34 1.77 9.71
CA SER A 40 -8.63 2.34 9.28
C SER A 40 -9.54 2.63 10.47
N LYS A 41 -9.66 1.70 11.43
CA LYS A 41 -10.46 1.91 12.65
C LYS A 41 -9.97 3.12 13.43
N ASP A 42 -8.65 3.26 13.59
CA ASP A 42 -8.05 4.27 14.45
C ASP A 42 -7.97 5.66 13.79
N HIS A 43 -7.83 5.75 12.47
CA HIS A 43 -7.52 7.00 11.77
C HIS A 43 -8.56 7.42 10.73
N VAL A 44 -9.34 6.50 10.17
CA VAL A 44 -10.33 6.80 9.13
C VAL A 44 -11.73 6.82 9.72
N GLN A 45 -12.14 5.74 10.40
CA GLN A 45 -13.51 5.56 10.87
C GLN A 45 -13.84 6.41 12.12
N THR A 46 -12.86 6.73 12.95
CA THR A 46 -13.02 7.52 14.17
C THR A 46 -13.00 9.01 13.92
N SER A 47 -12.67 9.46 12.72
CA SER A 47 -12.61 10.87 12.37
C SER A 47 -14.02 11.49 12.35
N ASP A 48 -14.17 12.66 12.97
CA ASP A 48 -15.38 13.48 12.89
C ASP A 48 -15.42 14.37 11.63
N LYS A 49 -14.47 14.20 10.73
CA LYS A 49 -14.31 14.96 9.49
C LYS A 49 -14.32 14.04 8.29
N TRP A 50 -14.59 14.62 7.13
CA TRP A 50 -14.30 13.94 5.86
C TRP A 50 -12.84 13.53 5.84
N THR A 51 -12.58 12.24 5.69
CA THR A 51 -11.23 11.71 5.73
C THR A 51 -10.96 10.95 4.43
N ILE A 52 -9.85 11.28 3.78
CA ILE A 52 -9.31 10.55 2.66
C ILE A 52 -7.99 9.88 3.05
N VAL A 53 -7.69 8.76 2.41
CA VAL A 53 -6.35 8.17 2.40
C VAL A 53 -5.67 8.64 1.11
N GLY A 54 -4.94 9.76 1.20
CA GLY A 54 -4.39 10.49 0.05
C GLY A 54 -3.20 9.81 -0.61
N GLU A 55 -2.54 8.89 0.10
CA GLU A 55 -1.51 8.03 -0.48
C GLU A 55 -1.52 6.65 0.17
N TRP A 56 -1.46 5.61 -0.67
CA TRP A 56 -1.27 4.21 -0.30
C TRP A 56 -0.84 3.39 -1.52
N THR A 57 -0.34 2.18 -1.32
CA THR A 57 0.22 1.36 -2.40
C THR A 57 -0.07 -0.13 -2.21
N GLY A 58 0.00 -0.91 -3.28
CA GLY A 58 0.02 -2.38 -3.22
C GLY A 58 1.40 -2.95 -2.89
N ALA A 59 2.44 -2.11 -2.82
CA ALA A 59 3.79 -2.56 -2.54
C ALA A 59 3.91 -3.14 -1.12
N MET A 60 4.54 -4.30 -1.03
CA MET A 60 4.88 -4.99 0.21
C MET A 60 6.39 -4.97 0.48
N THR A 61 7.15 -4.33 -0.41
CA THR A 61 8.60 -4.17 -0.27
C THR A 61 9.06 -2.75 -0.59
N ASP A 62 10.20 -2.35 -0.04
CA ASP A 62 10.88 -1.10 -0.38
C ASP A 62 11.91 -1.25 -1.50
N CYS A 63 11.74 -2.27 -2.36
CA CYS A 63 12.68 -2.64 -3.41
C CYS A 63 12.72 -1.67 -4.60
N ALA A 64 11.69 -0.83 -4.79
CA ALA A 64 11.62 0.08 -5.95
C ALA A 64 12.87 0.95 -6.04
N LYS A 65 13.47 1.02 -7.23
CA LYS A 65 14.71 1.74 -7.47
C LYS A 65 14.60 3.20 -7.04
N TYR A 66 15.55 3.65 -6.26
CA TYR A 66 15.63 5.02 -5.70
C TYR A 66 14.57 5.37 -4.65
N LEU A 67 13.70 4.46 -4.25
CA LEU A 67 12.66 4.72 -3.25
C LEU A 67 13.25 5.27 -1.93
N ASN A 68 14.35 4.70 -1.48
CA ASN A 68 15.05 5.13 -0.26
C ASN A 68 16.11 6.23 -0.52
N GLY A 69 16.20 6.73 -1.76
CA GLY A 69 17.17 7.74 -2.18
C GLY A 69 18.18 7.21 -3.19
N LYS A 70 18.80 8.13 -3.94
CA LYS A 70 19.81 7.78 -4.95
C LYS A 70 21.04 7.13 -4.30
N GLY A 71 21.36 5.91 -4.71
CA GLY A 71 22.49 5.14 -4.17
C GLY A 71 22.23 4.46 -2.82
N ILE A 72 21.01 4.55 -2.31
CA ILE A 72 20.56 3.84 -1.12
C ILE A 72 19.81 2.58 -1.55
N GLY A 73 20.12 1.45 -0.94
CA GLY A 73 19.45 0.17 -1.19
C GLY A 73 18.12 0.02 -0.46
N ALA A 74 17.60 -1.20 -0.45
CA ALA A 74 16.35 -1.56 0.20
C ALA A 74 16.57 -2.23 1.56
N ARG A 75 15.65 -2.02 2.51
CA ARG A 75 15.62 -2.76 3.79
C ARG A 75 15.31 -4.22 3.54
N TYR A 76 14.41 -4.47 2.59
CA TYR A 76 13.91 -5.81 2.30
C TYR A 76 15.03 -6.79 1.90
N ASP A 77 16.00 -6.37 1.09
CA ASP A 77 17.12 -7.20 0.68
C ASP A 77 18.40 -7.00 1.53
N GLY A 78 18.33 -6.16 2.56
CA GLY A 78 19.46 -5.89 3.47
C GLY A 78 20.52 -4.95 2.93
N THR A 79 20.28 -4.27 1.80
CA THR A 79 21.23 -3.31 1.21
C THR A 79 21.04 -1.88 1.73
N TYR A 80 19.98 -1.61 2.46
CA TYR A 80 19.81 -0.36 3.20
C TYR A 80 20.76 -0.32 4.42
N PRO A 81 21.43 0.80 4.73
CA PRO A 81 22.36 0.88 5.85
C PRO A 81 21.73 0.42 7.19
N GLY A 82 22.34 -0.59 7.82
CA GLY A 82 21.91 -1.13 9.10
C GLY A 82 20.75 -2.13 9.05
N SER A 83 20.20 -2.43 7.88
CA SER A 83 19.15 -3.43 7.73
C SER A 83 19.71 -4.86 7.64
N LYS A 84 18.86 -5.84 7.88
CA LYS A 84 19.10 -7.27 7.62
C LYS A 84 18.18 -7.73 6.51
N ALA A 85 18.65 -8.60 5.62
CA ALA A 85 17.85 -9.15 4.55
C ALA A 85 16.63 -9.93 5.11
N ILE A 86 15.46 -9.64 4.55
CA ILE A 86 14.19 -10.31 4.78
C ILE A 86 13.89 -11.22 3.57
N GLY A 87 14.14 -10.70 2.37
CA GLY A 87 13.90 -11.40 1.11
C GLY A 87 14.79 -10.87 -0.02
N SER A 88 14.39 -11.08 -1.27
CA SER A 88 15.09 -10.62 -2.47
C SER A 88 14.32 -9.53 -3.21
N CYS A 89 15.04 -8.53 -3.69
CA CYS A 89 14.53 -7.49 -4.57
C CYS A 89 14.58 -7.86 -6.08
N ASP A 90 14.95 -9.10 -6.42
CA ASP A 90 15.00 -9.53 -7.81
C ASP A 90 13.61 -9.42 -8.48
N GLY A 91 13.55 -8.72 -9.61
CA GLY A 91 12.31 -8.43 -10.32
C GLY A 91 11.39 -7.40 -9.67
N LYS A 92 11.66 -6.97 -8.42
CA LYS A 92 10.86 -5.97 -7.67
C LYS A 92 11.44 -4.56 -7.77
N SER A 93 12.75 -4.45 -7.87
CA SER A 93 13.47 -3.18 -7.99
C SER A 93 13.26 -2.51 -9.35
N VAL A 94 13.46 -3.29 -10.41
CA VAL A 94 13.12 -2.93 -11.79
C VAL A 94 12.62 -4.20 -12.46
N GLY A 95 11.37 -4.19 -12.90
CA GLY A 95 10.74 -5.39 -13.47
C GLY A 95 9.34 -5.13 -14.01
N SER A 96 8.59 -6.20 -14.12
CA SER A 96 7.20 -6.20 -14.59
C SER A 96 6.35 -7.04 -13.63
N ILE A 97 5.10 -6.64 -13.47
CA ILE A 97 4.15 -7.38 -12.61
C ILE A 97 3.95 -8.82 -13.08
N GLU A 98 4.05 -9.08 -14.38
CA GLU A 98 3.92 -10.40 -14.98
C GLU A 98 5.10 -11.34 -14.65
N THR A 99 6.26 -10.78 -14.28
CA THR A 99 7.45 -11.54 -13.92
C THR A 99 7.56 -11.86 -12.43
N LEU A 100 6.71 -11.27 -11.62
CA LEU A 100 6.60 -11.65 -10.20
C LEU A 100 5.98 -13.05 -10.07
N SER A 101 6.29 -13.73 -8.97
CA SER A 101 5.68 -15.04 -8.67
C SER A 101 4.16 -14.93 -8.54
N ASP A 102 3.47 -16.05 -8.71
CA ASP A 102 2.02 -16.10 -8.48
C ASP A 102 1.67 -15.74 -7.03
N ASP A 103 2.49 -16.15 -6.07
CA ASP A 103 2.33 -15.82 -4.67
C ASP A 103 2.48 -14.31 -4.42
N ASP A 104 3.50 -13.67 -5.01
CA ASP A 104 3.66 -12.21 -4.92
C ASP A 104 2.45 -11.49 -5.50
N ARG A 105 2.01 -11.87 -6.70
CA ARG A 105 0.83 -11.26 -7.33
C ARG A 105 -0.44 -11.44 -6.51
N ASN A 106 -0.65 -12.63 -5.96
CA ASN A 106 -1.78 -12.94 -5.08
C ASN A 106 -1.74 -12.12 -3.79
N ASN A 107 -0.56 -12.01 -3.16
CA ASN A 107 -0.39 -11.25 -1.94
C ASN A 107 -0.60 -9.75 -2.19
N ILE A 108 -0.05 -9.20 -3.27
CA ILE A 108 -0.29 -7.80 -3.69
C ILE A 108 -1.79 -7.57 -3.93
N ARG A 109 -2.46 -8.48 -4.65
CA ARG A 109 -3.92 -8.41 -4.88
C ARG A 109 -4.70 -8.39 -3.56
N ARG A 110 -4.37 -9.30 -2.67
CA ARG A 110 -5.03 -9.41 -1.36
C ARG A 110 -4.79 -8.17 -0.49
N PHE A 111 -3.56 -7.64 -0.50
CA PHE A 111 -3.19 -6.42 0.23
C PHE A 111 -3.93 -5.19 -0.31
N ILE A 112 -4.01 -5.05 -1.63
CA ILE A 112 -4.79 -3.99 -2.28
C ILE A 112 -6.26 -4.08 -1.87
N GLU A 113 -6.86 -5.27 -1.90
CA GLU A 113 -8.27 -5.45 -1.56
C GLU A 113 -8.56 -5.20 -0.08
N GLY A 114 -7.65 -5.57 0.83
CA GLY A 114 -7.76 -5.21 2.24
C GLY A 114 -7.72 -3.71 2.47
N GLN A 115 -6.84 -2.99 1.76
CA GLN A 115 -6.77 -1.53 1.80
C GLN A 115 -8.02 -0.88 1.22
N LEU A 116 -8.56 -1.40 0.11
CA LEU A 116 -9.81 -0.92 -0.44
C LEU A 116 -10.97 -1.11 0.55
N ASP A 117 -11.10 -2.31 1.17
CA ASP A 117 -12.12 -2.56 2.19
C ASP A 117 -11.98 -1.60 3.37
N ALA A 118 -10.76 -1.34 3.82
CA ALA A 118 -10.45 -0.45 4.93
C ALA A 118 -10.72 1.03 4.63
N TYR A 119 -10.30 1.51 3.45
CA TYR A 119 -10.31 2.95 3.14
C TYR A 119 -11.63 3.42 2.54
N GLU A 120 -12.45 2.52 2.00
CA GLU A 120 -13.82 2.80 1.57
C GLU A 120 -14.75 3.16 2.74
N HIS A 121 -14.34 2.97 4.00
CA HIS A 121 -15.01 3.55 5.17
C HIS A 121 -14.81 5.07 5.29
N GLY A 122 -13.82 5.64 4.62
CA GLY A 122 -13.61 7.09 4.53
C GLY A 122 -14.38 7.72 3.38
N THR A 123 -14.01 8.96 3.07
CA THR A 123 -14.63 9.73 1.98
C THR A 123 -14.05 9.35 0.61
N GLY A 124 -12.84 8.82 0.58
CA GLY A 124 -12.17 8.39 -0.63
C GLY A 124 -10.70 8.07 -0.42
N TRP A 125 -10.04 7.70 -1.50
CA TRP A 125 -8.63 7.31 -1.48
C TRP A 125 -7.94 7.65 -2.81
N LEU A 126 -6.59 7.79 -2.77
CA LEU A 126 -5.73 7.98 -3.94
C LEU A 126 -4.59 6.98 -3.87
N TYR A 127 -4.45 6.17 -4.92
CA TYR A 127 -3.38 5.18 -5.00
C TYR A 127 -2.07 5.80 -5.45
N TRP A 128 -0.98 5.48 -4.82
CA TRP A 128 0.36 5.85 -5.20
C TRP A 128 1.14 4.64 -5.76
N THR A 129 1.29 4.52 -7.12
CA THR A 129 0.99 5.57 -8.07
C THR A 129 0.39 5.00 -9.35
N TRP A 130 -0.14 5.86 -10.20
CA TRP A 130 -0.73 5.43 -11.47
C TRP A 130 0.25 4.69 -12.37
N LYS A 131 1.50 5.19 -12.50
CA LYS A 131 2.51 4.67 -13.42
C LYS A 131 3.92 4.89 -12.90
N THR A 132 4.81 3.91 -13.13
CA THR A 132 6.24 3.98 -12.83
C THR A 132 7.08 3.61 -14.04
N GLU A 133 8.41 3.83 -13.99
CA GLU A 133 9.36 3.39 -15.01
C GLU A 133 9.64 1.88 -14.95
N GLY A 134 9.30 1.20 -13.86
CA GLY A 134 9.57 -0.23 -13.74
C GLY A 134 9.48 -0.79 -12.32
N ALA A 135 8.79 -0.10 -11.40
CA ALA A 135 8.53 -0.62 -10.06
C ALA A 135 7.18 -1.36 -10.03
N PRO A 136 7.13 -2.69 -10.19
CA PRO A 136 5.90 -3.44 -10.46
C PRO A 136 4.88 -3.37 -9.32
N GLU A 137 5.34 -3.32 -8.07
CA GLU A 137 4.48 -3.26 -6.90
C GLU A 137 3.78 -1.89 -6.73
N TRP A 138 4.25 -0.84 -7.45
CA TRP A 138 3.79 0.55 -7.36
C TRP A 138 2.98 1.01 -8.57
N ASP A 139 2.97 0.24 -9.67
CA ASP A 139 2.41 0.63 -10.97
C ASP A 139 0.96 0.16 -11.10
N MET A 140 0.00 1.01 -10.71
CA MET A 140 -1.43 0.69 -10.77
C MET A 140 -1.90 0.33 -12.19
N GLN A 141 -1.40 1.03 -13.21
CA GLN A 141 -1.79 0.79 -14.60
C GLN A 141 -1.46 -0.64 -15.03
N LYS A 142 -0.26 -1.11 -14.71
CA LYS A 142 0.17 -2.47 -15.03
C LYS A 142 -0.51 -3.50 -14.14
N GLN A 143 -0.73 -3.20 -12.87
CA GLN A 143 -1.46 -4.07 -11.96
C GLN A 143 -2.91 -4.29 -12.42
N ILE A 144 -3.59 -3.25 -12.94
CA ILE A 144 -4.92 -3.39 -13.56
C ILE A 144 -4.85 -4.29 -14.79
N ALA A 145 -3.90 -4.06 -15.69
CA ALA A 145 -3.74 -4.85 -16.92
C ALA A 145 -3.47 -6.33 -16.63
N ALA A 146 -2.71 -6.63 -15.58
CA ALA A 146 -2.39 -7.99 -15.14
C ALA A 146 -3.45 -8.63 -14.22
N GLY A 147 -4.53 -7.93 -13.90
CA GLY A 147 -5.58 -8.42 -12.99
C GLY A 147 -5.16 -8.48 -11.52
N VAL A 148 -4.08 -7.78 -11.15
CA VAL A 148 -3.61 -7.68 -9.76
C VAL A 148 -4.30 -6.55 -9.00
N PHE A 149 -4.59 -5.42 -9.64
CA PHE A 149 -5.51 -4.42 -9.08
C PHE A 149 -6.93 -4.69 -9.58
N PRO A 150 -7.97 -4.66 -8.72
CA PRO A 150 -9.35 -4.97 -9.14
C PRO A 150 -9.89 -3.94 -10.14
N ASN A 151 -10.44 -4.43 -11.24
CA ASN A 151 -11.13 -3.60 -12.23
C ASN A 151 -12.39 -4.31 -12.74
N PRO A 152 -13.60 -3.81 -12.46
CA PRO A 152 -13.88 -2.64 -11.61
C PRO A 152 -13.41 -2.83 -10.17
N VAL A 153 -13.22 -1.75 -9.41
CA VAL A 153 -12.74 -1.79 -8.02
C VAL A 153 -13.62 -2.64 -7.09
N THR A 154 -14.87 -2.86 -7.46
CA THR A 154 -15.81 -3.73 -6.75
C THR A 154 -15.60 -5.22 -7.02
N SER A 155 -14.75 -5.59 -7.98
CA SER A 155 -14.45 -7.00 -8.30
C SER A 155 -13.41 -7.55 -7.31
N ARG A 156 -13.87 -8.01 -6.16
CA ARG A 156 -13.02 -8.54 -5.08
C ARG A 156 -12.81 -10.05 -5.23
N ALA A 157 -11.54 -10.49 -5.18
CA ALA A 157 -11.16 -11.90 -5.02
C ALA A 157 -11.13 -12.29 -3.52
N PHE A 158 -10.88 -11.32 -2.64
CA PHE A 158 -10.77 -11.47 -1.19
C PHE A 158 -11.72 -10.48 -0.47
N PRO A 159 -13.04 -10.62 -0.58
CA PRO A 159 -13.98 -9.66 -0.03
C PRO A 159 -14.07 -9.75 1.50
N GLY A 160 -14.34 -8.62 2.16
CA GLY A 160 -14.70 -8.56 3.57
C GLY A 160 -13.52 -8.87 4.49
N GLN A 161 -12.34 -8.34 4.20
CA GLN A 161 -11.15 -8.57 5.00
C GLN A 161 -11.10 -7.68 6.25
N CYS A 162 -11.76 -6.53 6.18
CA CYS A 162 -11.96 -5.61 7.28
C CYS A 162 -13.44 -5.50 7.64
#